data_a21487f29027fe3a914891f18c5b4a4e
#
_entry.id   a21487f29027fe3a914891f18c5b4a4e
#
_cell.length_a   1.000
_cell.length_b   1.000
_cell.length_c   1.000
_cell.angle_alpha   90.00
_cell.angle_beta   90.00
_cell.angle_gamma   90.00
#
_symmetry.space_group_name_H-M   'P 1'
#
loop_
_entity.id
_entity.type
_entity.pdbx_description
1 polymer ?
#
loop_
_entity_poly.entity_id
_entity_poly.type
_entity_poly.pdbx_seq_one_letter_code
_entity_poly.pdbx_strand_id
1 'polypeptide(L)'
;MPPGTGDIQLSISQNIPIAGAVIVSTPQDIALLDAHKGAEMFRKVNVPVLGLIQNMSVFQCPKCKHETHIFGADGVKKLAKTIGIDVLGDIPLHVHIRETSDSGKPIVISQPQSNVAQAYLKIAAEIVKRLSLLPI
;
A
#
# COMPACT_ATOMS: atom_id res chain seq x y z
N MET A 1 -4.74 -5.70 8.67
CA MET A 1 -3.96 -6.10 9.88
C MET A 1 -3.65 -4.85 10.69
N PRO A 2 -3.93 -4.86 12.00
CA PRO A 2 -3.72 -3.66 12.83
C PRO A 2 -2.25 -3.27 12.92
N PRO A 3 -1.92 -1.97 12.86
CA PRO A 3 -0.53 -1.52 12.90
C PRO A 3 0.06 -1.56 14.32
N GLY A 4 1.33 -1.90 14.41
CA GLY A 4 2.14 -1.71 15.61
C GLY A 4 1.90 -2.60 16.81
N THR A 5 0.89 -3.47 16.80
CA THR A 5 0.61 -4.36 17.93
C THR A 5 1.09 -5.78 17.62
N GLY A 6 2.30 -6.10 18.05
CA GLY A 6 2.96 -7.34 17.70
C GLY A 6 2.16 -8.61 17.94
N ASP A 7 1.36 -8.67 19.00
CA ASP A 7 0.66 -9.90 19.39
C ASP A 7 -0.37 -10.38 18.38
N ILE A 8 -1.22 -9.46 17.88
CA ILE A 8 -2.24 -9.82 16.90
C ILE A 8 -1.60 -10.21 15.56
N GLN A 9 -0.61 -9.44 15.13
CA GLN A 9 0.09 -9.69 13.89
C GLN A 9 0.86 -11.02 13.93
N LEU A 10 1.51 -11.30 15.03
CA LEU A 10 2.21 -12.57 15.22
C LEU A 10 1.26 -13.76 15.25
N SER A 11 0.11 -13.64 15.95
CA SER A 11 -0.91 -14.67 15.97
C SER A 11 -1.42 -15.01 14.59
N ILE A 12 -1.75 -13.99 13.79
CA ILE A 12 -2.21 -14.20 12.42
C ILE A 12 -1.13 -14.89 11.58
N SER A 13 0.11 -14.42 11.69
CA SER A 13 1.23 -14.95 10.92
C SER A 13 1.58 -16.40 11.29
N GLN A 14 1.37 -16.78 12.55
CA GLN A 14 1.64 -18.13 13.03
C GLN A 14 0.52 -19.11 12.71
N ASN A 15 -0.73 -18.65 12.69
CA ASN A 15 -1.92 -19.53 12.55
C ASN A 15 -2.43 -19.63 11.13
N ILE A 16 -2.06 -18.70 10.24
CA ILE A 16 -2.52 -18.67 8.85
C ILE A 16 -1.29 -18.75 7.93
N PRO A 17 -1.27 -19.67 6.95
CA PRO A 17 -0.18 -19.70 5.99
C PRO A 17 -0.26 -18.46 5.08
N ILE A 18 0.74 -17.59 5.18
CA ILE A 18 0.80 -16.33 4.44
C ILE A 18 1.83 -16.45 3.33
N ALA A 19 1.39 -16.27 2.07
CA ALA A 19 2.27 -16.35 0.92
C ALA A 19 3.20 -15.14 0.80
N GLY A 20 2.73 -13.98 1.22
CA GLY A 20 3.51 -12.75 1.18
C GLY A 20 2.75 -11.59 1.81
N ALA A 21 3.43 -10.47 2.01
CA ALA A 21 2.85 -9.28 2.61
C ALA A 21 3.11 -8.05 1.75
N VAL A 22 2.16 -7.14 1.74
CA VAL A 22 2.28 -5.84 1.10
C VAL A 22 2.10 -4.78 2.18
N ILE A 23 2.98 -3.80 2.21
CA ILE A 23 2.93 -2.73 3.19
C ILE A 23 2.33 -1.49 2.53
N VAL A 24 1.26 -0.95 3.09
CA VAL A 24 0.61 0.25 2.60
C VAL A 24 0.90 1.39 3.57
N SER A 25 1.42 2.50 3.07
CA SER A 25 1.77 3.66 3.88
C SER A 25 1.46 4.95 3.14
N THR A 26 1.21 6.01 3.91
CA THR A 26 1.20 7.37 3.39
C THR A 26 2.61 7.95 3.47
N PRO A 27 2.91 9.08 2.77
CA PRO A 27 4.25 9.66 2.81
C PRO A 27 4.65 10.33 4.12
N GLN A 28 3.77 10.40 5.12
CA GLN A 28 4.04 11.05 6.39
C GLN A 28 5.07 10.27 7.22
N ASP A 29 5.94 10.96 7.95
CA ASP A 29 6.99 10.35 8.76
C ASP A 29 6.45 9.35 9.79
N ILE A 30 5.35 9.69 10.47
CA ILE A 30 4.73 8.81 11.48
C ILE A 30 4.25 7.50 10.85
N ALA A 31 3.59 7.60 9.68
CA ALA A 31 3.13 6.42 8.97
C ALA A 31 4.30 5.55 8.50
N LEU A 32 5.39 6.17 8.07
CA LEU A 32 6.60 5.47 7.64
C LEU A 32 7.27 4.70 8.78
N LEU A 33 7.23 5.23 10.00
CA LEU A 33 7.73 4.51 11.17
C LEU A 33 6.96 3.21 11.41
N ASP A 34 5.64 3.27 11.34
CA ASP A 34 4.79 2.09 11.49
C ASP A 34 5.00 1.07 10.35
N ALA A 35 5.17 1.56 9.13
CA ALA A 35 5.45 0.72 7.98
C ALA A 35 6.79 -0.01 8.15
N HIS A 36 7.81 0.67 8.65
CA HIS A 36 9.11 0.08 8.93
C HIS A 36 9.01 -1.03 9.97
N LYS A 37 8.28 -0.80 11.05
CA LYS A 37 8.03 -1.80 12.09
C LYS A 37 7.30 -3.03 11.52
N GLY A 38 6.31 -2.80 10.67
CA GLY A 38 5.58 -3.88 10.01
C GLY A 38 6.48 -4.75 9.14
N ALA A 39 7.36 -4.14 8.36
CA ALA A 39 8.31 -4.86 7.53
C ALA A 39 9.28 -5.70 8.36
N GLU A 40 9.79 -5.16 9.46
CA GLU A 40 10.66 -5.87 10.36
C GLU A 40 9.96 -7.07 11.01
N MET A 41 8.70 -6.89 11.42
CA MET A 41 7.89 -7.95 11.99
C MET A 41 7.73 -9.12 11.01
N PHE A 42 7.38 -8.83 9.75
CA PHE A 42 7.22 -9.89 8.73
C PHE A 42 8.52 -10.62 8.47
N ARG A 43 9.65 -9.93 8.49
CA ARG A 43 10.96 -10.58 8.35
C ARG A 43 11.22 -11.55 9.49
N LYS A 44 10.88 -11.19 10.73
CA LYS A 44 11.07 -12.05 11.89
C LYS A 44 10.25 -13.33 11.83
N VAL A 45 9.08 -13.29 11.23
CA VAL A 45 8.22 -14.48 11.09
C VAL A 45 8.37 -15.17 9.73
N ASN A 46 9.37 -14.79 8.96
CA ASN A 46 9.70 -15.38 7.65
C ASN A 46 8.59 -15.25 6.61
N VAL A 47 7.84 -14.14 6.66
CA VAL A 47 6.87 -13.80 5.62
C VAL A 47 7.55 -12.84 4.64
N PRO A 48 7.63 -13.19 3.34
CA PRO A 48 8.26 -12.28 2.37
C PRO A 48 7.41 -11.02 2.18
N VAL A 49 8.08 -9.86 2.20
CA VAL A 49 7.43 -8.58 1.91
C VAL A 49 7.57 -8.32 0.41
N LEU A 50 6.45 -8.32 -0.30
CA LEU A 50 6.42 -8.18 -1.75
C LEU A 50 6.75 -6.77 -2.21
N GLY A 51 6.36 -5.77 -1.44
CA GLY A 51 6.65 -4.38 -1.76
C GLY A 51 5.86 -3.40 -0.92
N LEU A 52 6.07 -2.12 -1.22
CA LEU A 52 5.40 -1.00 -0.58
C LEU A 52 4.40 -0.38 -1.55
N ILE A 53 3.27 0.08 -1.02
CA ILE A 53 2.30 0.88 -1.77
C ILE A 53 2.22 2.23 -1.08
N GLN A 54 2.44 3.31 -1.84
CA GLN A 54 2.27 4.67 -1.34
C GLN A 54 0.82 5.08 -1.56
N ASN A 55 0.05 5.17 -0.47
CA ASN A 55 -1.31 5.66 -0.52
C ASN A 55 -1.31 7.17 -0.22
N MET A 56 -2.28 7.87 -0.74
CA MET A 56 -2.43 9.32 -0.57
C MET A 56 -1.16 10.06 -1.01
N SER A 57 -0.58 9.63 -2.14
CA SER A 57 0.68 10.17 -2.64
C SER A 57 0.56 11.62 -3.04
N VAL A 58 -0.49 11.96 -3.78
CA VAL A 58 -0.77 13.34 -4.21
C VAL A 58 -2.27 13.59 -4.09
N PHE A 59 -2.63 14.83 -3.82
CA PHE A 59 -4.02 15.28 -3.96
C PHE A 59 -4.20 15.85 -5.35
N GLN A 60 -5.16 15.30 -6.11
CA GLN A 60 -5.53 15.82 -7.42
C GLN A 60 -6.83 16.60 -7.30
N CYS A 61 -6.78 17.89 -7.67
CA CYS A 61 -7.96 18.74 -7.64
C CYS A 61 -8.97 18.26 -8.69
N PRO A 62 -10.23 17.97 -8.32
CA PRO A 62 -11.22 17.48 -9.26
C PRO A 62 -11.63 18.51 -10.32
N LYS A 63 -11.37 19.81 -10.08
CA LYS A 63 -11.71 20.88 -11.03
C LYS A 63 -10.60 21.19 -12.00
N CYS A 64 -9.39 21.44 -11.50
CA CYS A 64 -8.26 21.89 -12.34
C CYS A 64 -7.19 20.81 -12.54
N LYS A 65 -7.34 19.65 -11.89
CA LYS A 65 -6.41 18.51 -11.96
C LYS A 65 -4.99 18.84 -11.49
N HIS A 66 -4.82 19.92 -10.72
CA HIS A 66 -3.55 20.25 -10.11
C HIS A 66 -3.19 19.22 -9.04
N GLU A 67 -1.96 18.74 -9.03
CA GLU A 67 -1.47 17.77 -8.07
C GLU A 67 -0.68 18.46 -6.95
N THR A 68 -0.98 18.10 -5.71
CA THR A 68 -0.32 18.63 -4.53
C THR A 68 0.12 17.49 -3.61
N HIS A 69 1.38 17.52 -3.18
CA HIS A 69 1.91 16.54 -2.23
C HIS A 69 1.60 16.97 -0.79
N ILE A 70 0.37 16.69 -0.33
CA ILE A 70 -0.10 17.13 0.98
C ILE A 70 0.71 16.54 2.13
N PHE A 71 1.12 15.27 2.00
CA PHE A 71 1.81 14.54 3.06
C PHE A 71 3.31 14.35 2.79
N GLY A 72 3.88 15.08 1.82
CA GLY A 72 5.28 14.95 1.42
C GLY A 72 5.47 14.15 0.14
N ALA A 73 6.66 14.21 -0.45
CA ALA A 73 6.90 13.66 -1.78
C ALA A 73 7.65 12.32 -1.78
N ASP A 74 8.75 12.19 -1.04
CA ASP A 74 9.71 11.09 -1.24
C ASP A 74 9.84 10.12 -0.07
N GLY A 75 9.00 10.22 0.95
CA GLY A 75 9.13 9.43 2.17
C GLY A 75 9.11 7.92 1.94
N VAL A 76 8.16 7.43 1.15
CA VAL A 76 8.04 5.99 0.88
C VAL A 76 9.20 5.49 0.04
N LYS A 77 9.70 6.28 -0.91
CA LYS A 77 10.86 5.91 -1.72
C LYS A 77 12.12 5.78 -0.88
N LYS A 78 12.31 6.70 0.08
CA LYS A 78 13.43 6.63 1.02
C LYS A 78 13.33 5.40 1.91
N LEU A 79 12.14 5.10 2.42
CA LEU A 79 11.91 3.90 3.22
C LEU A 79 12.19 2.65 2.41
N ALA A 80 11.75 2.59 1.17
CA ALA A 80 11.98 1.45 0.29
C ALA A 80 13.47 1.16 0.13
N LYS A 81 14.29 2.20 -0.06
CA LYS A 81 15.74 2.05 -0.14
C LYS A 81 16.35 1.57 1.18
N THR A 82 15.86 2.09 2.30
CA THR A 82 16.38 1.75 3.63
C THR A 82 16.14 0.27 3.97
N ILE A 83 14.95 -0.25 3.66
CA ILE A 83 14.58 -1.63 4.00
C ILE A 83 14.79 -2.61 2.84
N GLY A 84 15.24 -2.13 1.67
CA GLY A 84 15.55 -3.00 0.54
C GLY A 84 14.33 -3.60 -0.15
N ILE A 85 13.21 -2.87 -0.19
CA ILE A 85 11.94 -3.33 -0.79
C ILE A 85 11.52 -2.36 -1.87
N ASP A 86 10.93 -2.86 -2.95
CA ASP A 86 10.46 -2.02 -4.06
C ASP A 86 9.13 -1.35 -3.76
N VAL A 87 8.90 -0.20 -4.36
CA VAL A 87 7.59 0.46 -4.36
C VAL A 87 6.76 -0.12 -5.51
N LEU A 88 5.62 -0.73 -5.19
CA LEU A 88 4.75 -1.36 -6.19
C LEU A 88 3.93 -0.35 -6.97
N GLY A 89 3.59 0.77 -6.35
CA GLY A 89 2.83 1.82 -7.01
C GLY A 89 2.32 2.86 -6.04
N ASP A 90 1.66 3.87 -6.59
CA ASP A 90 1.11 5.01 -5.86
C ASP A 90 -0.39 5.09 -6.08
N ILE A 91 -1.12 5.43 -5.02
CA ILE A 91 -2.55 5.71 -5.08
C ILE A 91 -2.75 7.16 -4.64
N PRO A 92 -3.39 8.00 -5.47
CA PRO A 92 -3.61 9.39 -5.12
C PRO A 92 -4.73 9.54 -4.07
N LEU A 93 -4.71 10.67 -3.36
CA LEU A 93 -5.82 11.09 -2.53
C LEU A 93 -6.86 11.76 -3.44
N HIS A 94 -7.98 11.11 -3.66
CA HIS A 94 -9.01 11.57 -4.59
C HIS A 94 -10.39 11.48 -3.95
N VAL A 95 -11.20 12.51 -4.18
CA VAL A 95 -12.56 12.58 -3.63
C VAL A 95 -13.41 11.38 -4.03
N HIS A 96 -13.31 10.92 -5.27
CA HIS A 96 -14.08 9.80 -5.77
C HIS A 96 -13.76 8.49 -5.05
N ILE A 97 -12.52 8.31 -4.58
CA ILE A 97 -12.16 7.12 -3.79
C ILE A 97 -12.96 7.11 -2.49
N ARG A 98 -13.01 8.24 -1.80
CA ARG A 98 -13.78 8.37 -0.55
C ARG A 98 -15.27 8.14 -0.79
N GLU A 99 -15.85 8.82 -1.78
CA GLU A 99 -17.28 8.73 -2.07
C GLU A 99 -17.71 7.30 -2.41
N THR A 100 -16.96 6.62 -3.28
CA THR A 100 -17.28 5.26 -3.69
C THR A 100 -17.06 4.26 -2.56
N SER A 101 -16.04 4.47 -1.73
CA SER A 101 -15.81 3.62 -0.56
C SER A 101 -16.92 3.76 0.47
N ASP A 102 -17.34 4.99 0.75
CA ASP A 102 -18.42 5.25 1.71
C ASP A 102 -19.75 4.67 1.24
N SER A 103 -19.99 4.64 -0.07
CA SER A 103 -21.21 4.07 -0.63
C SER A 103 -21.21 2.54 -0.72
N GLY A 104 -20.08 1.89 -0.40
CA GLY A 104 -19.95 0.46 -0.50
C GLY A 104 -19.70 -0.08 -1.89
N LYS A 105 -19.42 0.79 -2.84
CA LYS A 105 -19.09 0.43 -4.22
C LYS A 105 -17.70 0.96 -4.57
N PRO A 106 -16.63 0.19 -4.29
CA PRO A 106 -15.25 0.65 -4.52
C PRO A 106 -15.03 1.16 -5.95
N ILE A 107 -14.10 2.09 -6.10
CA ILE A 107 -13.86 2.75 -7.40
C ILE A 107 -13.50 1.76 -8.52
N VAL A 108 -12.87 0.66 -8.18
CA VAL A 108 -12.52 -0.39 -9.15
C VAL A 108 -13.75 -1.01 -9.79
N ILE A 109 -14.86 -1.06 -9.06
CA ILE A 109 -16.15 -1.59 -9.53
C ILE A 109 -17.00 -0.49 -10.12
N SER A 110 -17.07 0.67 -9.44
CA SER A 110 -17.93 1.79 -9.85
C SER A 110 -17.43 2.50 -11.11
N GLN A 111 -16.13 2.69 -11.22
CA GLN A 111 -15.48 3.44 -12.28
C GLN A 111 -14.22 2.75 -12.77
N PRO A 112 -14.35 1.55 -13.37
CA PRO A 112 -13.16 0.73 -13.72
C PRO A 112 -12.28 1.37 -14.80
N GLN A 113 -12.79 2.33 -15.55
CA GLN A 113 -12.04 3.03 -16.59
C GLN A 113 -11.34 4.30 -16.09
N SER A 114 -11.54 4.69 -14.83
CA SER A 114 -10.89 5.88 -14.28
C SER A 114 -9.40 5.64 -14.06
N ASN A 115 -8.62 6.72 -14.08
CA ASN A 115 -7.17 6.64 -13.82
C ASN A 115 -6.88 6.09 -12.42
N VAL A 116 -7.72 6.42 -11.45
CA VAL A 116 -7.57 5.95 -10.08
C VAL A 116 -7.81 4.44 -9.99
N ALA A 117 -8.86 3.93 -10.63
CA ALA A 117 -9.12 2.50 -10.69
C ALA A 117 -7.99 1.76 -11.38
N GLN A 118 -7.43 2.32 -12.45
CA GLN A 118 -6.29 1.74 -13.15
C GLN A 118 -5.04 1.66 -12.25
N ALA A 119 -4.85 2.62 -11.36
CA ALA A 119 -3.74 2.58 -10.40
C ALA A 119 -3.85 1.34 -9.50
N TYR A 120 -5.05 1.07 -8.95
CA TYR A 120 -5.29 -0.14 -8.17
C TYR A 120 -5.05 -1.42 -8.98
N LEU A 121 -5.55 -1.46 -10.21
CA LEU A 121 -5.40 -2.64 -11.07
C LEU A 121 -3.95 -2.93 -11.42
N LYS A 122 -3.15 -1.90 -11.68
CA LYS A 122 -1.72 -2.05 -11.95
C LYS A 122 -0.98 -2.61 -10.74
N ILE A 123 -1.30 -2.12 -9.54
CA ILE A 123 -0.71 -2.61 -8.31
C ILE A 123 -1.09 -4.07 -8.08
N ALA A 124 -2.36 -4.42 -8.29
CA ALA A 124 -2.82 -5.80 -8.15
C ALA A 124 -2.11 -6.74 -9.12
N ALA A 125 -1.92 -6.34 -10.36
CA ALA A 125 -1.20 -7.13 -11.36
C ALA A 125 0.26 -7.35 -10.94
N GLU A 126 0.92 -6.32 -10.39
CA GLU A 126 2.28 -6.44 -9.92
C GLU A 126 2.39 -7.38 -8.71
N ILE A 127 1.42 -7.36 -7.81
CA ILE A 127 1.35 -8.27 -6.67
C ILE A 127 1.23 -9.71 -7.15
N VAL A 128 0.33 -9.99 -8.08
CA VAL A 128 0.14 -11.33 -8.64
C VAL A 128 1.42 -11.83 -9.30
N LYS A 129 2.09 -10.96 -10.07
CA LYS A 129 3.36 -11.30 -10.71
C LYS A 129 4.42 -11.69 -9.69
N ARG A 130 4.55 -10.93 -8.60
CA ARG A 130 5.54 -11.21 -7.57
C ARG A 130 5.21 -12.48 -6.78
N LEU A 131 3.94 -12.74 -6.51
CA LEU A 131 3.51 -13.98 -5.86
C LEU A 131 3.87 -15.21 -6.71
N SER A 132 3.74 -15.13 -8.03
CA SER A 132 4.06 -16.25 -8.91
C SER A 132 5.57 -16.52 -9.00
N LEU A 133 6.41 -15.56 -8.63
CA LEU A 133 7.86 -15.71 -8.62
C LEU A 133 8.41 -16.28 -7.31
N LEU A 134 7.58 -16.38 -6.27
CA LEU A 134 8.01 -16.92 -4.99
C LEU A 134 8.15 -18.44 -5.06
N PRO A 135 9.16 -19.02 -4.41
CA PRO A 135 9.26 -20.47 -4.29
C PRO A 135 8.10 -21.02 -3.46
N ILE A 136 7.55 -22.11 -3.91
CA ILE A 136 6.46 -22.80 -3.22
C ILE A 136 7.00 -23.63 -2.06
#